data_99a431d0f93b12298fa2436665057b37
#
_entry.id   99a431d0f93b12298fa2436665057b37
#
_cell.length_a   1.000
_cell.length_b   1.000
_cell.length_c   1.000
_cell.angle_alpha   90.00
_cell.angle_beta   90.00
_cell.angle_gamma   90.00
#
_symmetry.space_group_name_H-M   'P 1'
#
loop_
_entity.id
_entity.type
_entity.pdbx_description
1 polymer ?
#
loop_
_entity_poly.entity_id
_entity_poly.type
_entity_poly.pdbx_seq_one_letter_code
_entity_poly.pdbx_strand_id
1 'polypeptide(L)'
;VTEHLGFQIGDERAYGVGMFFFPQDELIRSQAMKMFEIIVRKEGMTFLGWREVPTAPEILGRKAVDVMPYIAQGFVGKPAGMKAGLDFDRKLYIARRVFEQSNEDTYVVSLSSRTIVYKGMFLVSELRLFFSDLQDEDYKSAIAIVHSRFSTNTNPSWMRAHPYRFIVHNGEINTIRGNVDKMVAREENMESEYFRYDMHKVLPIINQEGSDSAMLDNALEFMVMSGMDLPLAVMVTIPAPWENDKYMDSEIKDFYRYYATMMEPWDGPA
;
A
#
# COMPACT_ATOMS: atom_id res chain seq x y z
N VAL A 1 -2.33 -15.68 -15.73
CA VAL A 1 -1.18 -14.84 -15.27
C VAL A 1 -0.05 -15.69 -14.70
N THR A 2 -0.35 -16.74 -13.95
CA THR A 2 0.68 -17.54 -13.25
C THR A 2 1.22 -18.73 -14.05
N GLU A 3 0.59 -19.12 -15.14
CA GLU A 3 1.00 -20.29 -15.95
C GLU A 3 2.31 -20.13 -16.74
N HIS A 4 2.79 -18.87 -16.90
CA HIS A 4 3.96 -18.56 -17.72
C HIS A 4 5.08 -17.83 -16.95
N LEU A 5 5.16 -18.02 -15.63
CA LEU A 5 6.13 -17.28 -14.78
C LEU A 5 7.59 -17.72 -14.97
N GLY A 6 7.86 -18.89 -15.54
CA GLY A 6 9.21 -19.44 -15.58
C GLY A 6 9.77 -19.89 -14.23
N PHE A 7 8.99 -19.78 -13.14
CA PHE A 7 9.30 -20.23 -11.78
C PHE A 7 8.04 -20.75 -11.07
N GLN A 8 8.23 -21.54 -10.03
CA GLN A 8 7.11 -22.11 -9.25
C GLN A 8 6.71 -21.19 -8.12
N ILE A 9 5.42 -21.00 -7.88
CA ILE A 9 4.86 -20.11 -6.85
C ILE A 9 4.22 -20.83 -5.67
N GLY A 10 4.05 -22.13 -5.70
CA GLY A 10 3.35 -22.89 -4.66
C GLY A 10 1.82 -22.73 -4.70
N ASP A 11 1.19 -23.20 -3.63
CA ASP A 11 -0.28 -23.20 -3.51
C ASP A 11 -0.84 -21.80 -3.28
N GLU A 12 -2.16 -21.65 -3.46
CA GLU A 12 -2.90 -20.44 -3.14
C GLU A 12 -2.61 -19.97 -1.69
N ARG A 13 -2.37 -18.68 -1.51
CA ARG A 13 -1.97 -18.06 -0.22
C ARG A 13 -0.62 -18.50 0.35
N ALA A 14 0.15 -19.29 -0.39
CA ALA A 14 1.53 -19.64 -0.01
C ALA A 14 2.56 -18.61 -0.49
N TYR A 15 2.15 -17.59 -1.20
CA TYR A 15 3.00 -16.52 -1.71
C TYR A 15 2.32 -15.15 -1.62
N GLY A 16 3.15 -14.12 -1.60
CA GLY A 16 2.73 -12.73 -1.77
C GLY A 16 3.23 -12.19 -3.11
N VAL A 17 2.53 -11.20 -3.65
CA VAL A 17 2.88 -10.52 -4.88
C VAL A 17 3.09 -9.03 -4.61
N GLY A 18 4.24 -8.52 -5.03
CA GLY A 18 4.52 -7.09 -5.05
C GLY A 18 4.33 -6.53 -6.45
N MET A 19 3.76 -5.32 -6.55
CA MET A 19 3.77 -4.51 -7.76
C MET A 19 4.75 -3.37 -7.54
N PHE A 20 5.69 -3.21 -8.46
CA PHE A 20 6.79 -2.25 -8.35
C PHE A 20 6.85 -1.32 -9.55
N PHE A 21 7.14 -0.05 -9.29
CA PHE A 21 7.50 0.95 -10.27
C PHE A 21 9.00 1.23 -10.13
N PHE A 22 9.78 0.67 -11.04
CA PHE A 22 11.23 0.83 -11.09
C PHE A 22 11.64 1.94 -12.07
N PRO A 23 12.85 2.51 -11.92
CA PRO A 23 13.40 3.40 -12.93
C PRO A 23 13.64 2.66 -14.27
N GLN A 24 13.60 3.42 -15.35
CA GLN A 24 13.86 2.88 -16.70
C GLN A 24 15.33 2.50 -16.91
N ASP A 25 16.26 3.14 -16.18
CA ASP A 25 17.67 2.76 -16.22
C ASP A 25 17.87 1.32 -15.75
N GLU A 26 18.45 0.50 -16.61
CA GLU A 26 18.60 -0.94 -16.39
C GLU A 26 19.54 -1.27 -15.22
N LEU A 27 20.61 -0.48 -15.05
CA LEU A 27 21.57 -0.71 -13.98
C LEU A 27 20.95 -0.41 -12.62
N ILE A 28 20.32 0.76 -12.48
CA ILE A 28 19.65 1.18 -11.24
C ILE A 28 18.50 0.20 -10.91
N ARG A 29 17.71 -0.18 -11.91
CA ARG A 29 16.65 -1.17 -11.77
C ARG A 29 17.18 -2.52 -11.28
N SER A 30 18.23 -3.04 -11.92
CA SER A 30 18.81 -4.33 -11.54
C SER A 30 19.36 -4.34 -10.13
N GLN A 31 19.97 -3.23 -9.70
CA GLN A 31 20.44 -3.05 -8.32
C GLN A 31 19.29 -3.04 -7.31
N ALA A 32 18.21 -2.31 -7.61
CA ALA A 32 17.01 -2.25 -6.78
C ALA A 32 16.33 -3.63 -6.66
N MET A 33 16.17 -4.34 -7.78
CA MET A 33 15.65 -5.70 -7.80
C MET A 33 16.49 -6.64 -6.91
N LYS A 34 17.81 -6.57 -7.06
CA LYS A 34 18.73 -7.39 -6.26
C LYS A 34 18.68 -7.05 -4.77
N MET A 35 18.56 -5.77 -4.44
CA MET A 35 18.40 -5.30 -3.06
C MET A 35 17.13 -5.88 -2.43
N PHE A 36 16.00 -5.82 -3.14
CA PHE A 36 14.75 -6.41 -2.66
C PHE A 36 14.86 -7.91 -2.41
N GLU A 37 15.48 -8.66 -3.32
CA GLU A 37 15.73 -10.11 -3.14
C GLU A 37 16.54 -10.41 -1.87
N ILE A 38 17.57 -9.59 -1.60
CA ILE A 38 18.42 -9.74 -0.41
C ILE A 38 17.61 -9.46 0.85
N ILE A 39 16.79 -8.40 0.86
CA ILE A 39 15.94 -8.04 1.99
C ILE A 39 14.93 -9.14 2.28
N VAL A 40 14.23 -9.65 1.28
CA VAL A 40 13.28 -10.76 1.42
C VAL A 40 13.94 -11.97 2.10
N ARG A 41 15.16 -12.34 1.69
CA ARG A 41 15.90 -13.44 2.29
C ARG A 41 16.34 -13.15 3.72
N LYS A 42 16.79 -11.91 4.01
CA LYS A 42 17.18 -11.47 5.37
C LYS A 42 16.00 -11.49 6.32
N GLU A 43 14.79 -11.18 5.83
CA GLU A 43 13.55 -11.26 6.61
C GLU A 43 13.00 -12.70 6.73
N GLY A 44 13.76 -13.70 6.30
CA GLY A 44 13.41 -15.12 6.46
C GLY A 44 12.37 -15.65 5.49
N MET A 45 12.19 -14.96 4.35
CA MET A 45 11.29 -15.37 3.28
C MET A 45 12.07 -15.87 2.05
N THR A 46 11.39 -16.50 1.12
CA THR A 46 11.96 -16.96 -0.14
C THR A 46 11.54 -16.03 -1.27
N PHE A 47 12.50 -15.44 -1.97
CA PHE A 47 12.19 -14.75 -3.22
C PHE A 47 12.03 -15.80 -4.33
N LEU A 48 10.88 -15.79 -5.01
CA LEU A 48 10.51 -16.80 -6.02
C LEU A 48 10.88 -16.35 -7.44
N GLY A 49 10.70 -15.09 -7.76
CA GLY A 49 11.05 -14.56 -9.07
C GLY A 49 10.42 -13.22 -9.39
N TRP A 50 10.91 -12.61 -10.48
CA TRP A 50 10.35 -11.39 -11.07
C TRP A 50 9.54 -11.72 -12.32
N ARG A 51 8.48 -10.95 -12.54
CA ARG A 51 7.68 -10.96 -13.76
C ARG A 51 7.54 -9.53 -14.27
N GLU A 52 7.91 -9.27 -15.49
CA GLU A 52 7.55 -8.02 -16.15
C GLU A 52 6.04 -7.99 -16.38
N VAL A 53 5.39 -6.88 -16.03
CA VAL A 53 3.95 -6.72 -16.23
C VAL A 53 3.72 -6.32 -17.69
N PRO A 54 2.91 -7.09 -18.44
CA PRO A 54 2.61 -6.74 -19.82
C PRO A 54 1.74 -5.48 -19.87
N THR A 55 2.25 -4.47 -20.57
CA THR A 55 1.62 -3.16 -20.70
C THR A 55 1.56 -2.72 -22.16
N ALA A 56 0.66 -1.79 -22.48
CA ALA A 56 0.48 -1.18 -23.81
C ALA A 56 0.78 0.34 -23.75
N PRO A 57 2.05 0.76 -23.74
CA PRO A 57 2.42 2.18 -23.63
C PRO A 57 1.92 3.05 -24.80
N GLU A 58 1.68 2.47 -25.94
CA GLU A 58 1.24 3.13 -27.17
C GLU A 58 -0.13 3.78 -27.07
N ILE A 59 -0.95 3.41 -26.07
CA ILE A 59 -2.27 4.02 -25.85
C ILE A 59 -2.19 5.28 -24.97
N LEU A 60 -1.05 5.51 -24.32
CA LEU A 60 -0.90 6.57 -23.35
C LEU A 60 -0.61 7.93 -24.01
N GLY A 61 -1.03 8.99 -23.34
CA GLY A 61 -0.60 10.33 -23.69
C GLY A 61 0.89 10.54 -23.43
N ARG A 62 1.55 11.36 -24.27
CA ARG A 62 2.99 11.62 -24.23
C ARG A 62 3.54 11.91 -22.84
N LYS A 63 2.85 12.78 -22.05
CA LYS A 63 3.28 13.12 -20.68
C LYS A 63 3.34 11.91 -19.74
N ALA A 64 2.46 10.94 -19.92
CA ALA A 64 2.43 9.74 -19.11
C ALA A 64 3.56 8.79 -19.52
N VAL A 65 3.83 8.67 -20.83
CA VAL A 65 4.93 7.84 -21.36
C VAL A 65 6.29 8.40 -20.96
N ASP A 66 6.51 9.71 -21.07
CA ASP A 66 7.78 10.36 -20.74
C ASP A 66 8.27 10.10 -19.31
N VAL A 67 7.34 9.80 -18.37
CA VAL A 67 7.63 9.52 -16.96
C VAL A 67 7.18 8.13 -16.53
N MET A 68 6.89 7.24 -17.48
CA MET A 68 6.44 5.88 -17.19
C MET A 68 7.55 5.09 -16.51
N PRO A 69 7.27 4.43 -15.38
CA PRO A 69 8.21 3.51 -14.75
C PRO A 69 8.31 2.18 -15.51
N TYR A 70 9.38 1.44 -15.28
CA TYR A 70 9.39 0.01 -15.59
C TYR A 70 8.53 -0.72 -14.55
N ILE A 71 7.54 -1.50 -14.99
CA ILE A 71 6.55 -2.12 -14.12
C ILE A 71 6.83 -3.62 -14.02
N ALA A 72 7.08 -4.09 -12.79
CA ALA A 72 7.30 -5.51 -12.55
C ALA A 72 6.59 -6.01 -11.30
N GLN A 73 6.32 -7.30 -11.27
CA GLN A 73 5.83 -8.03 -10.12
C GLN A 73 6.94 -8.89 -9.51
N GLY A 74 7.10 -8.79 -8.19
CA GLY A 74 7.99 -9.65 -7.41
C GLY A 74 7.18 -10.65 -6.59
N PHE A 75 7.55 -11.91 -6.64
CA PHE A 75 6.86 -13.00 -5.95
C PHE A 75 7.69 -13.46 -4.76
N VAL A 76 7.04 -13.52 -3.59
CA VAL A 76 7.67 -13.85 -2.31
C VAL A 76 6.95 -15.04 -1.68
N GLY A 77 7.68 -16.11 -1.40
CA GLY A 77 7.16 -17.30 -0.76
C GLY A 77 7.00 -17.12 0.74
N LYS A 78 5.88 -17.60 1.27
CA LYS A 78 5.58 -17.62 2.71
C LYS A 78 6.51 -18.57 3.44
N PRO A 79 7.09 -18.18 4.61
CA PRO A 79 7.88 -19.09 5.42
C PRO A 79 7.12 -20.35 5.85
N ALA A 80 7.80 -21.47 5.90
CA ALA A 80 7.20 -22.72 6.39
C ALA A 80 6.67 -22.56 7.82
N GLY A 81 5.50 -23.12 8.11
CA GLY A 81 4.86 -23.04 9.42
C GLY A 81 4.18 -21.69 9.75
N MET A 82 4.37 -20.65 8.95
CA MET A 82 3.68 -19.36 9.14
C MET A 82 2.22 -19.45 8.68
N LYS A 83 1.30 -18.81 9.43
CA LYS A 83 -0.10 -18.67 9.00
C LYS A 83 -0.19 -17.75 7.78
N ALA A 84 -1.09 -18.10 6.86
CA ALA A 84 -1.45 -17.24 5.75
C ALA A 84 -2.27 -16.01 6.23
N GLY A 85 -2.39 -14.99 5.39
CA GLY A 85 -3.15 -13.78 5.71
C GLY A 85 -2.29 -12.74 6.44
N LEU A 86 -2.83 -12.11 7.49
CA LEU A 86 -2.17 -10.97 8.16
C LEU A 86 -0.79 -11.27 8.71
N ASP A 87 -0.55 -12.48 9.22
CA ASP A 87 0.78 -12.82 9.77
C ASP A 87 1.85 -12.81 8.67
N PHE A 88 1.52 -13.31 7.50
CA PHE A 88 2.41 -13.24 6.35
C PHE A 88 2.50 -11.81 5.78
N ASP A 89 1.38 -11.09 5.69
CA ASP A 89 1.37 -9.71 5.22
C ASP A 89 2.21 -8.78 6.12
N ARG A 90 2.27 -9.02 7.44
CA ARG A 90 3.19 -8.30 8.34
C ARG A 90 4.65 -8.50 7.97
N LYS A 91 5.04 -9.72 7.58
CA LYS A 91 6.40 -9.97 7.09
C LYS A 91 6.69 -9.26 5.77
N LEU A 92 5.73 -9.30 4.85
CA LEU A 92 5.82 -8.56 3.59
C LEU A 92 5.89 -7.05 3.84
N TYR A 93 5.10 -6.53 4.78
CA TYR A 93 5.15 -5.12 5.20
C TYR A 93 6.53 -4.72 5.72
N ILE A 94 7.13 -5.50 6.62
CA ILE A 94 8.48 -5.23 7.12
C ILE A 94 9.49 -5.21 5.97
N ALA A 95 9.48 -6.22 5.08
CA ALA A 95 10.40 -6.28 3.96
C ALA A 95 10.23 -5.08 3.01
N ARG A 96 9.01 -4.64 2.76
CA ARG A 96 8.73 -3.45 1.98
C ARG A 96 9.27 -2.19 2.65
N ARG A 97 9.03 -2.01 3.95
CA ARG A 97 9.51 -0.81 4.69
C ARG A 97 11.04 -0.74 4.70
N VAL A 98 11.72 -1.85 4.93
CA VAL A 98 13.18 -1.92 4.84
C VAL A 98 13.68 -1.57 3.44
N PHE A 99 12.98 -2.05 2.41
CA PHE A 99 13.34 -1.75 1.02
C PHE A 99 13.12 -0.26 0.70
N GLU A 100 11.98 0.32 1.05
CA GLU A 100 11.66 1.73 0.83
C GLU A 100 12.64 2.68 1.54
N GLN A 101 13.14 2.31 2.72
CA GLN A 101 14.17 3.07 3.45
C GLN A 101 15.57 2.96 2.81
N SER A 102 15.81 1.92 2.02
CA SER A 102 17.10 1.62 1.42
C SER A 102 17.19 2.01 -0.05
N ASN A 103 16.08 2.38 -0.67
CA ASN A 103 15.99 2.68 -2.10
C ASN A 103 14.94 3.75 -2.37
N GLU A 104 15.37 4.91 -2.84
CA GLU A 104 14.51 6.07 -3.15
C GLU A 104 13.99 6.07 -4.59
N ASP A 105 14.65 5.33 -5.50
CA ASP A 105 14.34 5.34 -6.93
C ASP A 105 13.17 4.42 -7.32
N THR A 106 12.71 3.58 -6.39
CA THR A 106 11.66 2.59 -6.65
C THR A 106 10.45 2.81 -5.77
N TYR A 107 9.27 2.82 -6.36
CA TYR A 107 8.01 2.89 -5.63
C TYR A 107 7.36 1.50 -5.55
N VAL A 108 7.09 1.02 -4.33
CA VAL A 108 6.34 -0.21 -4.11
C VAL A 108 4.86 0.10 -4.07
N VAL A 109 4.18 -0.20 -5.16
CA VAL A 109 2.74 0.06 -5.34
C VAL A 109 1.91 -0.74 -4.34
N SER A 110 2.21 -2.04 -4.23
CA SER A 110 1.62 -2.97 -3.26
C SER A 110 2.56 -4.14 -3.02
N LEU A 111 2.46 -4.78 -1.86
CA LEU A 111 3.11 -6.06 -1.56
C LEU A 111 2.25 -6.80 -0.53
N SER A 112 1.50 -7.80 -0.96
CA SER A 112 0.54 -8.51 -0.11
C SER A 112 0.30 -9.93 -0.60
N SER A 113 -0.17 -10.78 0.30
CA SER A 113 -0.66 -12.13 -0.02
C SER A 113 -2.15 -12.17 -0.36
N ARG A 114 -2.84 -11.02 -0.28
CA ARG A 114 -4.30 -10.92 -0.40
C ARG A 114 -4.79 -9.91 -1.41
N THR A 115 -4.02 -8.87 -1.66
CA THR A 115 -4.41 -7.74 -2.51
C THR A 115 -3.30 -7.40 -3.51
N ILE A 116 -3.68 -6.86 -4.65
CA ILE A 116 -2.77 -6.32 -5.64
C ILE A 116 -3.34 -5.01 -6.18
N VAL A 117 -2.48 -4.05 -6.46
CA VAL A 117 -2.88 -2.74 -6.96
C VAL A 117 -2.34 -2.54 -8.39
N TYR A 118 -3.25 -2.26 -9.31
CA TYR A 118 -2.95 -1.77 -10.66
C TYR A 118 -3.33 -0.30 -10.73
N LYS A 119 -2.37 0.56 -11.05
CA LYS A 119 -2.59 2.02 -11.15
C LYS A 119 -1.62 2.69 -12.11
N GLY A 120 -1.90 3.93 -12.49
CA GLY A 120 -1.02 4.68 -13.36
C GLY A 120 -1.62 5.99 -13.85
N MET A 121 -0.94 6.63 -14.81
CA MET A 121 -1.35 7.89 -15.43
C MET A 121 -2.08 7.64 -16.75
N PHE A 122 -3.32 7.23 -16.67
CA PHE A 122 -4.18 6.97 -17.85
C PHE A 122 -5.64 7.30 -17.55
N LEU A 123 -6.47 7.34 -18.58
CA LEU A 123 -7.90 7.50 -18.43
C LEU A 123 -8.54 6.18 -17.93
N VAL A 124 -9.71 6.29 -17.29
CA VAL A 124 -10.43 5.11 -16.76
C VAL A 124 -10.64 4.03 -17.83
N SER A 125 -10.98 4.44 -19.05
CA SER A 125 -11.18 3.53 -20.19
C SER A 125 -9.90 2.84 -20.65
N GLU A 126 -8.73 3.38 -20.31
CA GLU A 126 -7.42 2.87 -20.71
C GLU A 126 -6.85 1.84 -19.74
N LEU A 127 -7.32 1.78 -18.49
CA LEU A 127 -6.80 0.87 -17.46
C LEU A 127 -6.69 -0.58 -17.96
N ARG A 128 -7.77 -1.10 -18.50
CA ARG A 128 -7.83 -2.49 -19.01
C ARG A 128 -7.04 -2.69 -20.30
N LEU A 129 -6.95 -1.64 -21.11
CA LEU A 129 -6.18 -1.67 -22.34
C LEU A 129 -4.67 -1.61 -22.05
N PHE A 130 -4.28 -0.82 -21.06
CA PHE A 130 -2.89 -0.66 -20.65
C PHE A 130 -2.35 -1.91 -19.95
N PHE A 131 -3.07 -2.47 -18.99
CA PHE A 131 -2.70 -3.70 -18.32
C PHE A 131 -3.42 -4.90 -18.94
N SER A 132 -2.75 -5.64 -19.82
CA SER A 132 -3.37 -6.80 -20.48
C SER A 132 -3.77 -7.91 -19.50
N ASP A 133 -3.13 -8.01 -18.34
CA ASP A 133 -3.54 -8.90 -17.25
C ASP A 133 -5.02 -8.74 -16.87
N LEU A 134 -5.54 -7.51 -16.91
CA LEU A 134 -6.93 -7.21 -16.55
C LEU A 134 -7.93 -7.60 -17.66
N GLN A 135 -7.45 -8.09 -18.80
CA GLN A 135 -8.28 -8.63 -19.88
C GLN A 135 -8.40 -10.15 -19.82
N ASP A 136 -7.57 -10.81 -19.01
CA ASP A 136 -7.58 -12.25 -18.83
C ASP A 136 -8.87 -12.69 -18.11
N GLU A 137 -9.65 -13.58 -18.71
CA GLU A 137 -10.92 -14.09 -18.17
C GLU A 137 -10.71 -14.93 -16.90
N ASP A 138 -9.53 -15.49 -16.72
CA ASP A 138 -9.15 -16.25 -15.53
C ASP A 138 -8.68 -15.37 -14.37
N TYR A 139 -8.51 -14.04 -14.60
CA TYR A 139 -8.19 -13.10 -13.55
C TYR A 139 -9.42 -12.80 -12.68
N LYS A 140 -9.60 -13.59 -11.63
CA LYS A 140 -10.75 -13.52 -10.73
C LYS A 140 -10.39 -12.82 -9.42
N SER A 141 -11.29 -11.97 -8.94
CA SER A 141 -11.18 -11.29 -7.65
C SER A 141 -12.52 -11.31 -6.93
N ALA A 142 -12.50 -11.48 -5.61
CA ALA A 142 -13.71 -11.40 -4.79
C ALA A 142 -14.26 -9.97 -4.72
N ILE A 143 -13.35 -8.97 -4.70
CA ILE A 143 -13.68 -7.55 -4.60
C ILE A 143 -12.73 -6.78 -5.51
N ALA A 144 -13.26 -5.82 -6.26
CA ALA A 144 -12.48 -4.84 -7.02
C ALA A 144 -12.91 -3.42 -6.63
N ILE A 145 -11.95 -2.61 -6.19
CA ILE A 145 -12.16 -1.20 -5.87
C ILE A 145 -11.43 -0.37 -6.91
N VAL A 146 -12.16 0.57 -7.54
CA VAL A 146 -11.64 1.38 -8.64
C VAL A 146 -11.79 2.87 -8.33
N HIS A 147 -10.76 3.65 -8.65
CA HIS A 147 -10.76 5.09 -8.50
C HIS A 147 -10.23 5.77 -9.76
N SER A 148 -10.84 6.87 -10.19
CA SER A 148 -10.54 7.54 -11.45
C SER A 148 -9.79 8.88 -11.33
N ARG A 149 -9.47 9.31 -10.12
CA ARG A 149 -8.86 10.62 -9.85
C ARG A 149 -7.60 10.50 -9.03
N PHE A 150 -6.75 11.51 -9.14
CA PHE A 150 -5.65 11.76 -8.21
C PHE A 150 -6.19 12.53 -6.99
N SER A 151 -5.45 12.49 -5.88
CA SER A 151 -5.73 13.36 -4.74
C SER A 151 -5.70 14.82 -5.17
N THR A 152 -6.61 15.62 -4.61
CA THR A 152 -6.69 17.06 -4.84
C THR A 152 -5.37 17.74 -4.42
N ASN A 153 -5.02 18.85 -5.09
CA ASN A 153 -3.81 19.62 -4.79
C ASN A 153 -2.47 18.88 -4.96
N THR A 154 -2.43 17.77 -5.69
CA THR A 154 -1.18 17.08 -6.01
C THR A 154 -0.88 17.13 -7.50
N ASN A 155 0.41 17.26 -7.86
CA ASN A 155 0.82 17.04 -9.24
C ASN A 155 0.65 15.56 -9.60
N PRO A 156 -0.06 15.24 -10.69
CA PRO A 156 -0.23 13.88 -11.14
C PRO A 156 1.11 13.18 -11.37
N SER A 157 1.23 11.97 -10.87
CA SER A 157 2.38 11.10 -11.13
C SER A 157 1.95 9.64 -11.03
N TRP A 158 2.74 8.72 -11.57
CA TRP A 158 2.47 7.28 -11.48
C TRP A 158 2.29 6.82 -10.04
N MET A 159 3.13 7.30 -9.11
CA MET A 159 3.07 6.95 -7.69
C MET A 159 1.82 7.49 -6.98
N ARG A 160 1.38 8.70 -7.36
CA ARG A 160 0.25 9.41 -6.73
C ARG A 160 -1.11 9.02 -7.30
N ALA A 161 -1.15 8.18 -8.34
CA ALA A 161 -2.40 7.60 -8.81
C ALA A 161 -3.06 6.75 -7.71
N HIS A 162 -4.38 6.78 -7.64
CA HIS A 162 -5.17 5.84 -6.83
C HIS A 162 -5.35 4.48 -7.56
N PRO A 163 -5.70 3.42 -6.83
CA PRO A 163 -5.81 3.33 -5.37
C PRO A 163 -4.45 3.29 -4.67
N TYR A 164 -4.47 3.49 -3.34
CA TYR A 164 -3.37 3.12 -2.46
C TYR A 164 -3.53 1.67 -1.99
N ARG A 165 -2.83 1.24 -0.91
CA ARG A 165 -2.80 -0.16 -0.47
C ARG A 165 -4.06 -0.55 0.29
N PHE A 166 -4.60 0.37 1.09
CA PHE A 166 -5.74 0.17 1.97
C PHE A 166 -6.94 1.03 1.59
N ILE A 167 -6.73 2.17 0.95
CA ILE A 167 -7.80 3.12 0.67
C ILE A 167 -7.90 3.56 -0.79
N VAL A 168 -9.11 3.95 -1.14
CA VAL A 168 -9.45 4.88 -2.20
C VAL A 168 -10.09 6.09 -1.54
N HIS A 169 -9.59 7.29 -1.81
CA HIS A 169 -10.02 8.50 -1.12
C HIS A 169 -10.08 9.67 -2.09
N ASN A 170 -11.23 10.32 -2.17
CA ASN A 170 -11.50 11.38 -3.15
C ASN A 170 -11.37 12.79 -2.57
N GLY A 171 -11.12 12.91 -1.28
CA GLY A 171 -11.14 14.17 -0.58
C GLY A 171 -9.76 14.78 -0.32
N GLU A 172 -9.81 15.87 0.42
CA GLU A 172 -8.66 16.54 1.01
C GLU A 172 -8.69 16.33 2.52
N ILE A 173 -7.53 16.08 3.11
CA ILE A 173 -7.42 16.01 4.57
C ILE A 173 -6.93 17.38 5.05
N ASN A 174 -7.86 18.21 5.52
CA ASN A 174 -7.58 19.59 5.93
C ASN A 174 -6.65 19.67 7.15
N THR A 175 -6.67 18.63 7.98
CA THR A 175 -5.86 18.52 9.21
C THR A 175 -4.53 17.81 9.00
N ILE A 176 -4.15 17.47 7.76
CA ILE A 176 -3.04 16.58 7.41
C ILE A 176 -1.73 16.93 8.11
N ARG A 177 -1.37 18.22 8.19
CA ARG A 177 -0.12 18.64 8.84
C ARG A 177 -0.11 18.27 10.32
N GLY A 178 -1.20 18.58 11.04
CA GLY A 178 -1.33 18.21 12.45
C GLY A 178 -1.38 16.71 12.68
N ASN A 179 -2.01 15.94 11.76
CA ASN A 179 -2.05 14.49 11.81
C ASN A 179 -0.66 13.88 11.68
N VAL A 180 0.13 14.36 10.70
CA VAL A 180 1.52 13.91 10.50
C VAL A 180 2.38 14.24 11.70
N ASP A 181 2.36 15.50 12.18
CA ASP A 181 3.15 15.94 13.34
C ASP A 181 2.86 15.09 14.58
N LYS A 182 1.59 14.76 14.83
CA LYS A 182 1.19 13.90 15.96
C LYS A 182 1.58 12.44 15.77
N MET A 183 1.50 11.90 14.54
CA MET A 183 1.97 10.55 14.28
C MET A 183 3.47 10.44 14.51
N VAL A 184 4.27 11.37 13.99
CA VAL A 184 5.72 11.43 14.22
C VAL A 184 6.05 11.55 15.71
N ALA A 185 5.33 12.42 16.44
CA ALA A 185 5.55 12.58 17.88
C ALA A 185 5.24 11.31 18.70
N ARG A 186 4.38 10.43 18.20
CA ARG A 186 4.06 9.14 18.86
C ARG A 186 5.10 8.07 18.58
N GLU A 187 5.86 8.16 17.47
CA GLU A 187 6.76 7.09 17.01
C GLU A 187 7.77 6.66 18.07
N GLU A 188 8.27 7.58 18.88
CA GLU A 188 9.25 7.28 19.94
C GLU A 188 8.72 6.34 21.03
N ASN A 189 7.38 6.36 21.24
CA ASN A 189 6.72 5.58 22.29
C ASN A 189 5.82 4.47 21.74
N MET A 190 5.87 4.25 20.41
CA MET A 190 5.04 3.21 19.81
C MET A 190 5.62 1.83 20.05
N GLU A 191 4.78 0.95 20.57
CA GLU A 191 5.08 -0.47 20.76
C GLU A 191 4.02 -1.32 20.07
N SER A 192 4.42 -2.45 19.54
CA SER A 192 3.51 -3.46 18.97
C SER A 192 4.02 -4.85 19.28
N GLU A 193 3.15 -5.71 19.83
CA GLU A 193 3.47 -7.11 20.04
C GLU A 193 3.78 -7.87 18.74
N TYR A 194 3.28 -7.38 17.61
CA TYR A 194 3.49 -7.98 16.30
C TYR A 194 4.83 -7.58 15.66
N PHE A 195 5.37 -6.42 15.99
CA PHE A 195 6.65 -5.97 15.47
C PHE A 195 7.81 -6.17 16.46
N ARG A 196 7.55 -6.08 17.75
CA ARG A 196 8.57 -6.28 18.81
C ARG A 196 9.92 -5.62 18.45
N TYR A 197 10.95 -6.45 18.20
CA TYR A 197 12.30 -5.98 17.86
C TYR A 197 12.41 -5.38 16.45
N ASP A 198 11.42 -5.60 15.59
CA ASP A 198 11.40 -5.09 14.21
C ASP A 198 10.74 -3.71 14.09
N MET A 199 10.31 -3.09 15.20
CA MET A 199 9.63 -1.80 15.18
C MET A 199 10.44 -0.72 14.45
N HIS A 200 11.75 -0.67 14.66
CA HIS A 200 12.65 0.26 13.98
C HIS A 200 12.71 0.09 12.44
N LYS A 201 12.33 -1.07 11.92
CA LYS A 201 12.29 -1.34 10.47
C LYS A 201 11.08 -0.73 9.78
N VAL A 202 10.02 -0.44 10.52
CA VAL A 202 8.76 0.09 9.97
C VAL A 202 8.62 1.60 10.16
N LEU A 203 9.50 2.23 10.94
CA LEU A 203 9.56 3.67 11.14
C LEU A 203 10.42 4.36 10.06
N PRO A 204 10.12 5.62 9.69
CA PRO A 204 8.94 6.39 10.07
C PRO A 204 7.67 5.79 9.42
N ILE A 205 6.52 5.93 10.09
CA ILE A 205 5.25 5.38 9.59
C ILE A 205 4.81 6.13 8.33
N ILE A 206 4.82 7.45 8.41
CA ILE A 206 4.31 8.33 7.37
C ILE A 206 5.43 8.70 6.37
N ASN A 207 5.16 8.48 5.09
CA ASN A 207 5.95 9.08 4.03
C ASN A 207 5.42 10.50 3.77
N GLN A 208 6.15 11.51 4.26
CA GLN A 208 5.76 12.92 4.17
C GLN A 208 5.84 13.50 2.75
N GLU A 209 6.46 12.82 1.80
CA GLU A 209 6.49 13.20 0.38
C GLU A 209 5.25 12.73 -0.39
N GLY A 210 4.42 11.90 0.26
CA GLY A 210 3.16 11.40 -0.29
C GLY A 210 2.08 12.49 -0.39
N SER A 211 0.95 12.15 -1.00
CA SER A 211 -0.28 12.94 -0.88
C SER A 211 -0.90 12.74 0.50
N ASP A 212 -1.85 13.58 0.86
CA ASP A 212 -2.66 13.43 2.08
C ASP A 212 -3.28 12.02 2.20
N SER A 213 -3.89 11.55 1.12
CA SER A 213 -4.46 10.20 1.07
C SER A 213 -3.40 9.10 1.22
N ALA A 214 -2.19 9.31 0.67
CA ALA A 214 -1.08 8.36 0.86
C ALA A 214 -0.60 8.32 2.32
N MET A 215 -0.58 9.46 2.99
CA MET A 215 -0.21 9.54 4.41
C MET A 215 -1.24 8.86 5.30
N LEU A 216 -2.54 9.04 5.02
CA LEU A 216 -3.60 8.30 5.70
C LEU A 216 -3.50 6.79 5.44
N ASP A 217 -3.24 6.39 4.19
CA ASP A 217 -3.01 4.98 3.83
C ASP A 217 -1.87 4.35 4.64
N ASN A 218 -0.77 5.10 4.84
CA ASN A 218 0.35 4.64 5.67
C ASN A 218 -0.07 4.44 7.13
N ALA A 219 -0.84 5.38 7.70
CA ALA A 219 -1.33 5.28 9.08
C ALA A 219 -2.26 4.08 9.25
N LEU A 220 -3.23 3.90 8.34
CA LEU A 220 -4.16 2.77 8.37
C LEU A 220 -3.43 1.43 8.21
N GLU A 221 -2.51 1.35 7.25
CA GLU A 221 -1.70 0.14 7.06
C GLU A 221 -0.93 -0.22 8.34
N PHE A 222 -0.24 0.75 8.95
CA PHE A 222 0.50 0.52 10.19
C PHE A 222 -0.43 0.03 11.32
N MET A 223 -1.58 0.67 11.54
CA MET A 223 -2.52 0.26 12.57
C MET A 223 -3.03 -1.17 12.37
N VAL A 224 -3.38 -1.53 11.14
CA VAL A 224 -3.82 -2.90 10.81
C VAL A 224 -2.69 -3.91 10.99
N MET A 225 -1.48 -3.60 10.56
CA MET A 225 -0.32 -4.47 10.73
C MET A 225 0.08 -4.58 12.22
N SER A 226 -0.21 -3.55 13.03
CA SER A 226 -0.03 -3.57 14.49
C SER A 226 -1.14 -4.32 15.26
N GLY A 227 -2.14 -4.87 14.55
CA GLY A 227 -3.16 -5.74 15.12
C GLY A 227 -4.55 -5.12 15.28
N MET A 228 -4.75 -3.87 14.88
CA MET A 228 -6.08 -3.26 14.87
C MET A 228 -6.90 -3.78 13.69
N ASP A 229 -8.18 -4.07 13.89
CA ASP A 229 -9.08 -4.42 12.79
C ASP A 229 -9.30 -3.20 11.87
N LEU A 230 -9.32 -3.42 10.56
CA LEU A 230 -9.46 -2.35 9.59
C LEU A 230 -10.71 -1.47 9.81
N PRO A 231 -11.93 -2.01 10.08
CA PRO A 231 -13.07 -1.17 10.39
C PRO A 231 -12.85 -0.27 11.62
N LEU A 232 -12.21 -0.79 12.65
CA LEU A 232 -11.86 -0.03 13.85
C LEU A 232 -10.84 1.07 13.52
N ALA A 233 -9.79 0.76 12.77
CA ALA A 233 -8.79 1.74 12.34
C ALA A 233 -9.42 2.89 11.54
N VAL A 234 -10.37 2.59 10.65
CA VAL A 234 -11.12 3.61 9.89
C VAL A 234 -12.01 4.43 10.81
N MET A 235 -12.78 3.81 11.72
CA MET A 235 -13.65 4.53 12.65
C MET A 235 -12.87 5.46 13.58
N VAL A 236 -11.66 5.11 13.94
CA VAL A 236 -10.80 5.90 14.83
C VAL A 236 -10.15 7.07 14.08
N THR A 237 -9.74 6.87 12.84
CA THR A 237 -9.09 7.92 12.04
C THR A 237 -10.08 8.84 11.36
N ILE A 238 -11.24 8.33 10.94
CA ILE A 238 -12.30 9.08 10.24
C ILE A 238 -13.60 8.89 11.01
N PRO A 239 -13.71 9.48 12.20
CA PRO A 239 -14.91 9.33 13.03
C PRO A 239 -16.10 10.01 12.38
N ALA A 240 -17.29 9.44 12.56
CA ALA A 240 -18.52 10.14 12.24
C ALA A 240 -18.64 11.42 13.10
N PRO A 241 -19.39 12.45 12.66
CA PRO A 241 -19.60 13.70 13.43
C PRO A 241 -20.49 13.44 14.66
N TRP A 242 -19.91 12.87 15.70
CA TRP A 242 -20.60 12.29 16.86
C TRP A 242 -21.01 13.30 17.94
N GLU A 243 -20.27 14.39 18.10
CA GLU A 243 -20.45 15.32 19.25
C GLU A 243 -21.85 15.94 19.27
N ASN A 244 -22.32 16.41 18.13
CA ASN A 244 -23.57 17.13 17.99
C ASN A 244 -24.70 16.27 17.41
N ASP A 245 -24.47 15.01 17.12
CA ASP A 245 -25.51 14.11 16.62
C ASP A 245 -26.47 13.70 17.74
N LYS A 246 -27.72 14.16 17.63
CA LYS A 246 -28.76 13.89 18.61
C LYS A 246 -29.36 12.49 18.50
N TYR A 247 -29.12 11.81 17.38
CA TYR A 247 -29.71 10.51 17.06
C TYR A 247 -28.73 9.35 17.25
N MET A 248 -27.44 9.65 17.42
CA MET A 248 -26.43 8.64 17.65
C MET A 248 -26.58 8.01 19.04
N ASP A 249 -26.49 6.68 19.08
CA ASP A 249 -26.52 5.91 20.32
C ASP A 249 -25.42 6.37 21.29
N SER A 250 -25.74 6.36 22.60
CA SER A 250 -24.81 6.79 23.64
C SER A 250 -23.54 5.92 23.70
N GLU A 251 -23.66 4.61 23.48
CA GLU A 251 -22.50 3.70 23.47
C GLU A 251 -21.54 4.00 22.32
N ILE A 252 -22.07 4.37 21.15
CA ILE A 252 -21.26 4.78 20.00
C ILE A 252 -20.58 6.13 20.28
N LYS A 253 -21.26 7.06 20.94
CA LYS A 253 -20.65 8.33 21.36
C LYS A 253 -19.53 8.13 22.38
N ASP A 254 -19.70 7.22 23.33
CA ASP A 254 -18.70 6.90 24.33
C ASP A 254 -17.48 6.21 23.68
N PHE A 255 -17.70 5.37 22.66
CA PHE A 255 -16.64 4.82 21.83
C PHE A 255 -15.82 5.93 21.15
N TYR A 256 -16.44 6.86 20.44
CA TYR A 256 -15.73 7.96 19.78
C TYR A 256 -15.03 8.87 20.79
N ARG A 257 -15.68 9.18 21.93
CA ARG A 257 -15.07 9.98 23.02
C ARG A 257 -13.81 9.32 23.56
N TYR A 258 -13.83 8.01 23.76
CA TYR A 258 -12.67 7.27 24.21
C TYR A 258 -11.53 7.34 23.22
N TYR A 259 -11.79 7.02 21.95
CA TYR A 259 -10.74 7.03 20.93
C TYR A 259 -10.24 8.44 20.56
N ALA A 260 -11.04 9.48 20.68
CA ALA A 260 -10.61 10.85 20.49
C ALA A 260 -9.51 11.31 21.48
N THR A 261 -9.35 10.58 22.59
CA THR A 261 -8.23 10.82 23.52
C THR A 261 -6.91 10.22 23.02
N MET A 262 -6.96 9.29 22.08
CA MET A 262 -5.81 8.54 21.58
C MET A 262 -5.39 8.95 20.17
N MET A 263 -6.36 9.26 19.32
CA MET A 263 -6.16 9.60 17.92
C MET A 263 -7.00 10.81 17.54
N GLU A 264 -6.37 11.80 16.94
CA GLU A 264 -7.06 12.91 16.30
C GLU A 264 -7.73 12.47 15.00
N PRO A 265 -8.88 13.08 14.64
CA PRO A 265 -9.52 12.79 13.38
C PRO A 265 -8.65 13.25 12.21
N TRP A 266 -8.61 12.46 11.16
CA TRP A 266 -8.05 12.83 9.86
C TRP A 266 -9.18 13.45 9.04
N ASP A 267 -9.38 14.74 9.26
CA ASP A 267 -10.60 15.44 8.88
C ASP A 267 -10.47 16.08 7.49
N GLY A 268 -11.49 15.85 6.70
CA GLY A 268 -11.59 16.39 5.34
C GLY A 268 -12.85 15.92 4.64
N PRO A 269 -13.16 16.49 3.47
CA PRO A 269 -14.25 15.98 2.64
C PRO A 269 -13.94 14.57 2.16
N ALA A 270 -14.82 13.64 2.46
CA ALA A 270 -14.73 12.25 2.05
C ALA A 270 -15.43 11.99 0.69
#